data_0ed20ae089de414402a360b37378b48e
#
_entry.id   0ed20ae089de414402a360b37378b48e
#
_cell.length_a   1.000
_cell.length_b   1.000
_cell.length_c   1.000
_cell.angle_alpha   90.00
_cell.angle_beta   90.00
_cell.angle_gamma   90.00
#
_symmetry.space_group_name_H-M   'P 1'
#
loop_
_entity.id
_entity.type
_entity.pdbx_description
1 polymer ?
#
loop_
_entity_poly.entity_id
_entity_poly.type
_entity_poly.pdbx_seq_one_letter_code
_entity_poly.pdbx_strand_id
1 'polypeptide(L)'
;MVEGSYACGNSQKPLIGITIGEMLNRIAAAHPDSDALISVHQNIRWTYAEFLERVNTLARALMALDVERGDRVAIWALNYAEWVLVQFATAKIGAIMVNINPAYRTYEFEY
;
A
#
# COMPACT_ATOMS: atom_id res chain seq x y z
N MET A 1 31.49 4.63 13.18
CA MET A 1 30.49 4.86 12.09
C MET A 1 29.77 3.55 11.84
N VAL A 2 28.50 3.53 11.93
CA VAL A 2 27.72 2.39 11.45
C VAL A 2 27.65 2.56 9.93
N GLU A 3 28.42 1.76 9.19
CA GLU A 3 28.23 1.70 7.75
C GLU A 3 26.83 1.19 7.46
N GLY A 4 26.01 2.06 6.89
CA GLY A 4 24.67 1.68 6.45
C GLY A 4 24.75 0.54 5.43
N SER A 5 23.96 -0.49 5.61
CA SER A 5 23.84 -1.62 4.69
C SER A 5 23.15 -1.17 3.39
N TYR A 6 23.84 -0.37 2.58
CA TYR A 6 23.33 0.14 1.31
C TYR A 6 24.25 -0.30 0.16
N ALA A 7 23.68 -1.00 -0.81
CA ALA A 7 24.33 -1.35 -2.06
C ALA A 7 23.38 -1.17 -3.23
N CYS A 8 23.83 -0.53 -4.30
CA CYS A 8 23.08 -0.41 -5.54
C CYS A 8 23.96 -0.72 -6.74
N GLY A 9 23.34 -1.15 -7.83
CA GLY A 9 24.01 -1.35 -9.10
C GLY A 9 24.54 -0.04 -9.71
N ASN A 10 25.50 -0.13 -10.61
CA ASN A 10 25.99 1.02 -11.35
C ASN A 10 24.94 1.50 -12.35
N SER A 11 24.31 2.64 -12.08
CA SER A 11 23.29 3.23 -12.92
C SER A 11 23.50 4.75 -13.01
N GLN A 12 23.26 5.31 -14.20
CA GLN A 12 23.26 6.77 -14.41
C GLN A 12 22.04 7.47 -13.77
N LYS A 13 20.98 6.70 -13.44
CA LYS A 13 19.80 7.21 -12.73
C LYS A 13 19.88 6.76 -11.28
N PRO A 14 19.86 7.68 -10.31
CA PRO A 14 19.85 7.31 -8.90
C PRO A 14 18.56 6.58 -8.53
N LEU A 15 18.65 5.66 -7.55
CA LEU A 15 17.47 5.07 -6.94
C LEU A 15 16.66 6.12 -6.20
N ILE A 16 15.34 5.95 -6.21
CA ILE A 16 14.43 6.83 -5.47
C ILE A 16 14.47 6.43 -3.99
N GLY A 17 15.07 7.30 -3.15
CA GLY A 17 15.25 7.06 -1.72
C GLY A 17 14.10 7.57 -0.86
N ILE A 18 12.84 7.31 -1.26
CA ILE A 18 11.64 7.70 -0.51
C ILE A 18 10.76 6.49 -0.23
N THR A 19 9.86 6.62 0.74
CA THR A 19 8.89 5.57 1.06
C THR A 19 7.77 5.48 0.01
N ILE A 20 7.09 4.34 -0.04
CA ILE A 20 5.91 4.14 -0.91
C ILE A 20 4.82 5.16 -0.58
N GLY A 21 4.57 5.43 0.71
CA GLY A 21 3.59 6.42 1.14
C GLY A 21 3.93 7.84 0.68
N GLU A 22 5.20 8.23 0.76
CA GLU A 22 5.66 9.53 0.26
C GLU A 22 5.58 9.63 -1.27
N MET A 23 5.89 8.56 -1.98
CA MET A 23 5.73 8.52 -3.43
C MET A 23 4.26 8.76 -3.83
N LEU A 24 3.31 8.09 -3.15
CA LEU A 24 1.89 8.32 -3.41
C LEU A 24 1.49 9.77 -3.17
N ASN A 25 1.97 10.40 -2.09
CA ASN A 25 1.70 11.82 -1.82
C ASN A 25 2.19 12.71 -2.96
N ARG A 26 3.41 12.49 -3.46
CA ARG A 26 4.00 13.28 -4.54
C ARG A 26 3.25 13.11 -5.86
N ILE A 27 2.89 11.89 -6.21
CA ILE A 27 2.15 11.62 -7.45
C ILE A 27 0.74 12.20 -7.38
N ALA A 28 0.04 12.08 -6.26
CA ALA A 28 -1.28 12.67 -6.08
C ALA A 28 -1.26 14.20 -6.14
N ALA A 29 -0.20 14.82 -5.62
CA ALA A 29 -0.01 16.28 -5.72
C ALA A 29 0.29 16.73 -7.15
N ALA A 30 1.06 15.94 -7.91
CA ALA A 30 1.42 16.28 -9.29
C ALA A 30 0.30 16.00 -10.30
N HIS A 31 -0.52 14.98 -10.07
CA HIS A 31 -1.55 14.50 -11.00
C HIS A 31 -2.88 14.21 -10.31
N PRO A 32 -3.48 15.17 -9.57
CA PRO A 32 -4.64 14.92 -8.71
C PRO A 32 -5.85 14.39 -9.46
N ASP A 33 -6.07 14.86 -10.68
CA ASP A 33 -7.26 14.57 -11.50
C ASP A 33 -7.08 13.37 -12.44
N SER A 34 -5.88 12.76 -12.48
CA SER A 34 -5.63 11.57 -13.29
C SER A 34 -6.19 10.32 -12.61
N ASP A 35 -6.63 9.35 -13.41
CA ASP A 35 -7.09 8.06 -12.89
C ASP A 35 -5.97 7.33 -12.14
N ALA A 36 -6.22 6.95 -10.90
CA ALA A 36 -5.32 6.15 -10.08
C ALA A 36 -5.74 4.68 -10.02
N LEU A 37 -7.04 4.42 -9.93
CA LEU A 37 -7.58 3.07 -9.82
C LEU A 37 -8.91 2.95 -10.56
N ILE A 38 -9.02 1.90 -11.37
CA ILE A 38 -10.26 1.52 -12.05
C ILE A 38 -10.54 0.04 -11.74
N SER A 39 -11.71 -0.23 -11.15
CA SER A 39 -12.22 -1.58 -10.90
C SER A 39 -13.58 -1.71 -11.60
N VAL A 40 -13.58 -2.33 -12.78
CA VAL A 40 -14.77 -2.40 -13.63
C VAL A 40 -15.91 -3.17 -12.98
N HIS A 41 -15.63 -4.33 -12.37
CA HIS A 41 -16.63 -5.18 -11.73
C HIS A 41 -17.24 -4.57 -10.46
N GLN A 42 -16.55 -3.61 -9.84
CA GLN A 42 -17.05 -2.84 -8.69
C GLN A 42 -17.67 -1.49 -9.10
N ASN A 43 -17.59 -1.14 -10.37
CA ASN A 43 -17.97 0.18 -10.90
C ASN A 43 -17.25 1.32 -10.15
N ILE A 44 -15.95 1.14 -9.90
CA ILE A 44 -15.08 2.10 -9.21
C ILE A 44 -14.14 2.75 -10.22
N ARG A 45 -14.04 4.09 -10.14
CA ARG A 45 -13.03 4.89 -10.81
C ARG A 45 -12.64 6.00 -9.86
N TRP A 46 -11.38 5.98 -9.40
CA TRP A 46 -10.86 7.00 -8.49
C TRP A 46 -9.70 7.74 -9.12
N THR A 47 -9.69 9.04 -8.98
CA THR A 47 -8.52 9.88 -9.27
C THR A 47 -7.45 9.69 -8.21
N TYR A 48 -6.22 10.19 -8.46
CA TYR A 48 -5.16 10.16 -7.46
C TYR A 48 -5.52 10.93 -6.19
N ALA A 49 -6.24 12.06 -6.30
CA ALA A 49 -6.70 12.80 -5.14
C ALA A 49 -7.69 11.98 -4.29
N GLU A 50 -8.70 11.39 -4.92
CA GLU A 50 -9.69 10.53 -4.25
C GLU A 50 -9.05 9.27 -3.67
N PHE A 51 -8.14 8.65 -4.39
CA PHE A 51 -7.42 7.46 -3.92
C PHE A 51 -6.58 7.78 -2.68
N LEU A 52 -5.81 8.89 -2.71
CA LEU A 52 -5.01 9.34 -1.56
C LEU A 52 -5.88 9.60 -0.33
N GLU A 53 -7.03 10.24 -0.48
CA GLU A 53 -7.96 10.49 0.64
C GLU A 53 -8.46 9.19 1.27
N ARG A 54 -8.85 8.21 0.43
CA ARG A 54 -9.30 6.88 0.90
C ARG A 54 -8.17 6.11 1.60
N VAL A 55 -6.96 6.14 1.05
CA VAL A 55 -5.77 5.54 1.67
C VAL A 55 -5.49 6.17 3.03
N ASN A 56 -5.55 7.50 3.14
CA ASN A 56 -5.35 8.21 4.40
C ASN A 56 -6.44 7.88 5.43
N THR A 57 -7.68 7.73 4.98
CA THR A 57 -8.80 7.35 5.85
C THR A 57 -8.61 5.93 6.39
N LEU A 58 -8.25 4.97 5.54
CA LEU A 58 -7.97 3.60 5.96
C LEU A 58 -6.75 3.52 6.88
N ALA A 59 -5.69 4.28 6.58
CA ALA A 59 -4.50 4.35 7.43
C ALA A 59 -4.85 4.81 8.85
N ARG A 60 -5.65 5.87 8.98
CA ARG A 60 -6.15 6.33 10.29
C ARG A 60 -7.03 5.30 11.00
N ALA A 61 -7.88 4.59 10.25
CA ALA A 61 -8.73 3.53 10.80
C ALA A 61 -7.90 2.36 11.35
N LEU A 62 -6.85 1.93 10.62
CA LEU A 62 -5.93 0.89 11.10
C LEU A 62 -5.21 1.32 12.38
N MET A 63 -4.74 2.57 12.45
CA MET A 63 -4.13 3.11 13.67
C MET A 63 -5.13 3.16 14.84
N ALA A 64 -6.40 3.47 14.59
CA ALA A 64 -7.45 3.46 15.59
C ALA A 64 -7.80 2.05 16.09
N LEU A 65 -7.41 1.01 15.35
CA LEU A 65 -7.48 -0.40 15.74
C LEU A 65 -6.16 -0.90 16.38
N ASP A 66 -5.33 0.03 16.86
CA ASP A 66 -4.03 -0.24 17.51
C ASP A 66 -3.01 -0.96 16.60
N VAL A 67 -3.14 -0.83 15.27
CA VAL A 67 -2.10 -1.31 14.35
C VAL A 67 -0.92 -0.36 14.39
N GLU A 68 0.24 -0.89 14.79
CA GLU A 68 1.48 -0.15 14.95
C GLU A 68 2.50 -0.47 13.83
N ARG A 69 3.57 0.32 13.79
CA ARG A 69 4.68 0.08 12.88
C ARG A 69 5.30 -1.31 13.11
N GLY A 70 5.44 -2.08 12.06
CA GLY A 70 5.99 -3.44 12.10
C GLY A 70 4.94 -4.54 12.31
N ASP A 71 3.71 -4.18 12.62
CA ASP A 71 2.62 -5.15 12.68
C ASP A 71 2.31 -5.74 11.30
N ARG A 72 1.78 -6.96 11.30
CA ARG A 72 1.37 -7.65 10.09
C ARG A 72 -0.13 -7.51 9.89
N VAL A 73 -0.51 -6.98 8.73
CA VAL A 73 -1.89 -6.86 8.30
C VAL A 73 -2.10 -7.81 7.13
N ALA A 74 -2.82 -8.89 7.36
CA ALA A 74 -3.09 -9.87 6.32
C ALA A 74 -4.32 -9.47 5.49
N ILE A 75 -4.25 -9.69 4.18
CA ILE A 75 -5.39 -9.57 3.29
C ILE A 75 -5.66 -10.91 2.60
N TRP A 76 -6.89 -11.37 2.75
CA TRP A 76 -7.39 -12.60 2.15
C TRP A 76 -8.59 -12.26 1.26
N ALA A 77 -8.30 -11.87 0.03
CA ALA A 77 -9.31 -11.39 -0.91
C ALA A 77 -8.86 -11.60 -2.36
N LEU A 78 -9.83 -11.62 -3.26
CA LEU A 78 -9.63 -11.52 -4.71
C LEU A 78 -9.25 -10.08 -5.10
N ASN A 79 -9.21 -9.81 -6.42
CA ASN A 79 -8.81 -8.52 -6.97
C ASN A 79 -9.92 -7.45 -6.80
N TYR A 80 -9.96 -6.84 -5.64
CA TYR A 80 -10.84 -5.73 -5.29
C TYR A 80 -10.03 -4.44 -5.09
N ALA A 81 -10.70 -3.30 -5.24
CA ALA A 81 -10.11 -1.98 -4.99
C ALA A 81 -9.57 -1.84 -3.56
N GLU A 82 -10.23 -2.45 -2.59
CA GLU A 82 -9.85 -2.50 -1.18
C GLU A 82 -8.48 -3.13 -0.97
N TRP A 83 -8.10 -4.11 -1.81
CA TRP A 83 -6.79 -4.73 -1.76
C TRP A 83 -5.68 -3.68 -1.97
N VAL A 84 -5.87 -2.81 -2.97
CA VAL A 84 -4.92 -1.74 -3.28
C VAL A 84 -4.92 -0.67 -2.18
N LEU A 85 -6.09 -0.35 -1.61
CA LEU A 85 -6.17 0.57 -0.46
C LEU A 85 -5.39 0.06 0.74
N VAL A 86 -5.54 -1.22 1.11
CA VAL A 86 -4.80 -1.83 2.23
C VAL A 86 -3.30 -1.79 1.97
N GLN A 87 -2.85 -2.08 0.75
CA GLN A 87 -1.43 -2.03 0.39
C GLN A 87 -0.82 -0.66 0.66
N PHE A 88 -1.46 0.41 0.22
CA PHE A 88 -0.92 1.76 0.41
C PHE A 88 -1.15 2.29 1.83
N ALA A 89 -2.25 1.93 2.48
CA ALA A 89 -2.52 2.33 3.87
C ALA A 89 -1.50 1.72 4.84
N THR A 90 -1.22 0.42 4.71
CA THR A 90 -0.20 -0.27 5.53
C THR A 90 1.20 0.29 5.27
N ALA A 91 1.54 0.57 4.00
CA ALA A 91 2.82 1.20 3.65
C ALA A 91 2.98 2.58 4.30
N LYS A 92 1.90 3.37 4.41
CA LYS A 92 1.94 4.71 5.05
C LYS A 92 2.21 4.66 6.55
N ILE A 93 1.64 3.69 7.25
CA ILE A 93 1.80 3.56 8.71
C ILE A 93 2.99 2.68 9.12
N GLY A 94 3.70 2.10 8.14
CA GLY A 94 4.84 1.21 8.40
C GLY A 94 4.44 -0.20 8.86
N ALA A 95 3.20 -0.61 8.65
CA ALA A 95 2.77 -1.98 8.84
C ALA A 95 3.21 -2.87 7.66
N ILE A 96 3.32 -4.16 7.90
CA ILE A 96 3.75 -5.15 6.92
C ILE A 96 2.51 -5.85 6.34
N MET A 97 2.26 -5.64 5.06
CA MET A 97 1.15 -6.32 4.39
C MET A 97 1.52 -7.78 4.08
N VAL A 98 0.61 -8.70 4.41
CA VAL A 98 0.75 -10.14 4.16
C VAL A 98 -0.36 -10.60 3.21
N ASN A 99 0.03 -11.12 2.07
CA ASN A 99 -0.90 -11.65 1.08
C ASN A 99 -1.25 -13.09 1.41
N ILE A 100 -2.54 -13.39 1.50
CA ILE A 100 -3.04 -14.75 1.63
C ILE A 100 -3.66 -15.15 0.29
N ASN A 101 -3.26 -16.30 -0.24
CA ASN A 101 -3.82 -16.80 -1.49
C ASN A 101 -5.35 -17.00 -1.30
N PRO A 102 -6.19 -16.36 -2.13
CA PRO A 102 -7.64 -16.44 -1.99
C PRO A 102 -8.21 -17.84 -2.24
N ALA A 103 -7.45 -18.73 -2.88
CA ALA A 103 -7.83 -20.14 -3.05
C ALA A 103 -7.61 -20.99 -1.82
N TYR A 104 -6.88 -20.49 -0.82
CA TYR A 104 -6.65 -21.21 0.44
C TYR A 104 -7.96 -21.39 1.22
N ARG A 105 -8.11 -22.56 1.81
CA ARG A 105 -9.15 -22.87 2.78
C ARG A 105 -8.57 -22.87 4.19
N THR A 106 -9.42 -23.05 5.19
CA THR A 106 -9.02 -23.00 6.61
C THR A 106 -7.81 -23.89 6.91
N TYR A 107 -7.74 -25.07 6.31
CA TYR A 107 -6.64 -26.01 6.50
C TYR A 107 -5.27 -25.46 6.06
N GLU A 108 -5.20 -24.83 4.89
CA GLU A 108 -3.95 -24.24 4.41
C GLU A 108 -3.59 -22.95 5.17
N PHE A 109 -4.59 -22.29 5.73
CA PHE A 109 -4.39 -21.09 6.53
C PHE A 109 -3.87 -21.40 7.94
N GLU A 110 -4.22 -22.53 8.51
CA GLU A 110 -3.76 -22.98 9.84
C GLU A 110 -2.30 -23.48 9.83
N TYR A 111 -1.75 -23.80 8.67
CA TYR A 111 -0.36 -24.25 8.51
C TYR A 111 0.61 -23.05 8.53
#